data_87f502b20903ad671bffa59facc6bc45
#
_entry.id   87f502b20903ad671bffa59facc6bc45
#
_cell.length_a   1.000
_cell.length_b   1.000
_cell.length_c   1.000
_cell.angle_alpha   90.00
_cell.angle_beta   90.00
_cell.angle_gamma   90.00
#
_symmetry.space_group_name_H-M   'P 1'
#
loop_
_entity.id
_entity.type
_entity.pdbx_description
1 polymer ?
#
loop_
_entity_poly.entity_id
_entity_poly.type
_entity_poly.pdbx_seq_one_letter_code
_entity_poly.pdbx_strand_id
1 'polypeptide(L)'
;MPAKTDAPAITENEAAQIERANISGAAPVVFIHGLWLLPTSWEPWAKHFEDNGFVALTPGWPDDPETVEEAKANPDAVAGKSIGQVADHFETVIRQLERRPAIVGHSFGGLLTEILAGRGLAFASVAISPAPFRGVLPLPISALRSGSPVLSKPGNYKKAVPLTYDQFRYAFANAVDEEEAKRLYDSCAVPAPGKPLFQAATANLNPWTEAKVDTKSLDRGPLLLVYGEQDHTVPRAIVKATFKKEKKNKNVTELVEMKGRGHALTIDSGWQEVADTALAFVKRFV
;
A
#
# COMPACT_ATOMS: atom_id res chain seq x y z
N MET A 1 19.32 -21.35 -2.03
CA MET A 1 19.01 -19.93 -2.19
C MET A 1 18.18 -19.81 -3.46
N PRO A 2 16.98 -19.24 -3.47
CA PRO A 2 16.30 -18.93 -4.72
C PRO A 2 17.15 -17.88 -5.46
N ALA A 3 17.24 -18.02 -6.78
CA ALA A 3 17.93 -17.06 -7.64
C ALA A 3 17.38 -15.66 -7.37
N LYS A 4 18.26 -14.66 -7.20
CA LYS A 4 17.86 -13.26 -7.26
C LYS A 4 17.25 -13.08 -8.66
N THR A 5 15.94 -12.89 -8.72
CA THR A 5 15.31 -12.32 -9.90
C THR A 5 15.88 -10.89 -10.02
N ASP A 6 16.39 -10.54 -11.21
CA ASP A 6 16.85 -9.17 -11.46
C ASP A 6 15.73 -8.23 -11.04
N ALA A 7 16.09 -7.24 -10.21
CA ALA A 7 15.12 -6.21 -9.79
C ALA A 7 14.60 -5.53 -11.07
N PRO A 8 13.29 -5.23 -11.15
CA PRO A 8 12.74 -4.50 -12.29
C PRO A 8 13.51 -3.20 -12.52
N ALA A 9 13.70 -2.84 -13.79
CA ALA A 9 14.37 -1.59 -14.13
C ALA A 9 13.54 -0.41 -13.61
N ILE A 10 14.22 0.62 -13.13
CA ILE A 10 13.61 1.91 -12.76
C ILE A 10 13.15 2.59 -14.05
N THR A 11 11.92 3.08 -14.07
CA THR A 11 11.35 3.82 -15.19
C THR A 11 11.96 5.22 -15.31
N GLU A 12 11.84 5.86 -16.49
CA GLU A 12 12.30 7.25 -16.67
C GLU A 12 11.60 8.22 -15.72
N ASN A 13 10.30 8.03 -15.47
CA ASN A 13 9.53 8.83 -14.52
C ASN A 13 10.04 8.65 -13.08
N GLU A 14 10.32 7.43 -12.65
CA GLU A 14 10.90 7.16 -11.32
C GLU A 14 12.30 7.76 -11.18
N ALA A 15 13.13 7.66 -12.22
CA ALA A 15 14.47 8.28 -12.22
C ALA A 15 14.38 9.81 -12.07
N ALA A 16 13.45 10.46 -12.78
CA ALA A 16 13.21 11.90 -12.66
C ALA A 16 12.72 12.30 -11.25
N GLN A 17 11.84 11.48 -10.64
CA GLN A 17 11.37 11.71 -9.26
C GLN A 17 12.52 11.57 -8.25
N ILE A 18 13.41 10.58 -8.41
CA ILE A 18 14.59 10.37 -7.58
C ILE A 18 15.55 11.56 -7.70
N GLU A 19 15.86 11.99 -8.92
CA GLU A 19 16.72 13.14 -9.17
C GLU A 19 16.16 14.40 -8.52
N ARG A 20 14.87 14.70 -8.72
CA ARG A 20 14.17 15.82 -8.08
C ARG A 20 14.28 15.75 -6.56
N ALA A 21 14.11 14.59 -5.97
CA ALA A 21 14.20 14.39 -4.52
C ALA A 21 15.62 14.67 -4.01
N ASN A 22 16.65 14.15 -4.68
CA ASN A 22 18.05 14.33 -4.28
C ASN A 22 18.51 15.79 -4.40
N ILE A 23 18.03 16.53 -5.41
CA ILE A 23 18.40 17.96 -5.61
C ILE A 23 17.63 18.87 -4.66
N SER A 24 16.40 18.52 -4.25
CA SER A 24 15.51 19.43 -3.50
C SER A 24 16.01 19.81 -2.12
N GLY A 25 16.83 18.98 -1.47
CA GLY A 25 17.23 19.11 -0.07
C GLY A 25 16.09 18.87 0.95
N ALA A 26 14.84 18.75 0.50
CA ALA A 26 13.69 18.45 1.34
C ALA A 26 13.68 16.98 1.80
N ALA A 27 12.95 16.67 2.87
CA ALA A 27 12.78 15.29 3.30
C ALA A 27 11.92 14.51 2.29
N PRO A 28 12.39 13.38 1.75
CA PRO A 28 11.60 12.63 0.79
C PRO A 28 10.48 11.85 1.48
N VAL A 29 9.33 11.70 0.79
CA VAL A 29 8.25 10.80 1.14
C VAL A 29 7.89 9.93 -0.07
N VAL A 30 7.83 8.62 0.13
CA VAL A 30 7.45 7.64 -0.89
C VAL A 30 6.05 7.12 -0.60
N PHE A 31 5.15 7.27 -1.55
CA PHE A 31 3.78 6.77 -1.48
C PHE A 31 3.65 5.44 -2.22
N ILE A 32 2.98 4.46 -1.60
CA ILE A 32 2.81 3.10 -2.15
C ILE A 32 1.33 2.76 -2.21
N HIS A 33 0.77 2.64 -3.42
CA HIS A 33 -0.62 2.27 -3.62
C HIS A 33 -0.90 0.78 -3.37
N GLY A 34 -2.16 0.46 -3.15
CA GLY A 34 -2.63 -0.91 -2.99
C GLY A 34 -3.07 -1.55 -4.32
N LEU A 35 -3.62 -2.76 -4.25
CA LEU A 35 -4.26 -3.40 -5.39
C LEU A 35 -5.43 -2.55 -5.89
N TRP A 36 -5.73 -2.64 -7.19
CA TRP A 36 -6.81 -1.95 -7.91
C TRP A 36 -6.69 -0.42 -8.01
N LEU A 37 -5.55 0.13 -7.63
CA LEU A 37 -5.22 1.56 -7.75
C LEU A 37 -3.92 1.73 -8.54
N LEU A 38 -3.65 2.96 -8.99
CA LEU A 38 -2.41 3.40 -9.62
C LEU A 38 -1.70 4.46 -8.78
N PRO A 39 -0.44 4.78 -9.07
CA PRO A 39 0.31 5.86 -8.42
C PRO A 39 -0.41 7.21 -8.43
N THR A 40 -1.19 7.50 -9.48
CA THR A 40 -1.99 8.72 -9.62
C THR A 40 -3.01 8.91 -8.51
N SER A 41 -3.43 7.84 -7.82
CA SER A 41 -4.29 7.94 -6.63
C SER A 41 -3.66 8.73 -5.48
N TRP A 42 -2.34 8.92 -5.50
CA TRP A 42 -1.60 9.67 -4.50
C TRP A 42 -1.32 11.14 -4.86
N GLU A 43 -1.73 11.62 -6.05
CA GLU A 43 -1.47 13.00 -6.47
C GLU A 43 -1.93 14.06 -5.46
N PRO A 44 -3.16 13.96 -4.87
CA PRO A 44 -3.58 14.92 -3.85
C PRO A 44 -2.70 14.89 -2.59
N TRP A 45 -2.25 13.69 -2.19
CA TRP A 45 -1.36 13.50 -1.04
C TRP A 45 0.04 14.03 -1.30
N ALA A 46 0.58 13.76 -2.50
CA ALA A 46 1.89 14.25 -2.92
C ALA A 46 1.92 15.77 -2.83
N LYS A 47 0.92 16.44 -3.43
CA LYS A 47 0.80 17.89 -3.32
C LYS A 47 0.67 18.36 -1.88
N HIS A 48 -0.15 17.71 -1.07
CA HIS A 48 -0.35 18.08 0.34
C HIS A 48 0.96 17.99 1.15
N PHE A 49 1.77 16.95 0.95
CA PHE A 49 3.06 16.82 1.61
C PHE A 49 4.10 17.82 1.08
N GLU A 50 4.09 18.10 -0.23
CA GLU A 50 4.96 19.12 -0.85
C GLU A 50 4.66 20.53 -0.34
N ASP A 51 3.38 20.89 -0.23
CA ASP A 51 2.95 22.16 0.39
C ASP A 51 3.40 22.28 1.85
N ASN A 52 3.80 21.17 2.47
CA ASN A 52 4.27 21.07 3.86
C ASN A 52 5.77 20.80 3.99
N GLY A 53 6.56 21.02 2.93
CA GLY A 53 8.03 21.03 2.97
C GLY A 53 8.69 19.66 2.73
N PHE A 54 7.96 18.68 2.20
CA PHE A 54 8.52 17.41 1.75
C PHE A 54 8.75 17.43 0.22
N VAL A 55 9.45 16.43 -0.27
CA VAL A 55 9.47 16.09 -1.69
C VAL A 55 8.82 14.72 -1.87
N ALA A 56 7.75 14.66 -2.64
CA ALA A 56 6.94 13.44 -2.80
C ALA A 56 7.40 12.60 -3.99
N LEU A 57 7.46 11.28 -3.80
CA LEU A 57 7.65 10.28 -4.85
C LEU A 57 6.45 9.34 -4.86
N THR A 58 5.94 9.06 -6.04
CA THR A 58 4.83 8.15 -6.28
C THR A 58 5.21 7.08 -7.31
N PRO A 59 6.22 6.22 -7.01
CA PRO A 59 6.60 5.16 -7.92
C PRO A 59 5.47 4.13 -8.07
N GLY A 60 5.39 3.50 -9.26
CA GLY A 60 4.43 2.43 -9.54
C GLY A 60 4.88 1.07 -9.04
N TRP A 61 3.98 0.10 -9.10
CA TRP A 61 4.39 -1.30 -9.11
C TRP A 61 5.06 -1.62 -10.45
N PRO A 62 5.94 -2.62 -10.52
CA PRO A 62 6.57 -2.98 -11.79
C PRO A 62 5.54 -3.19 -12.92
N ASP A 63 5.76 -2.50 -14.04
CA ASP A 63 4.92 -2.50 -15.23
C ASP A 63 3.50 -1.90 -15.03
N ASP A 64 3.30 -1.07 -14.00
CA ASP A 64 2.05 -0.32 -13.88
C ASP A 64 1.88 0.61 -15.09
N PRO A 65 0.68 0.62 -15.69
CA PRO A 65 0.31 1.60 -16.70
C PRO A 65 0.28 3.01 -16.12
N GLU A 66 0.48 4.01 -16.98
CA GLU A 66 0.46 5.42 -16.53
C GLU A 66 -0.96 5.93 -16.25
N THR A 67 -1.96 5.37 -16.94
CA THR A 67 -3.36 5.82 -16.84
C THR A 67 -4.33 4.67 -16.55
N VAL A 68 -5.49 5.04 -16.03
CA VAL A 68 -6.60 4.10 -15.78
C VAL A 68 -7.11 3.49 -17.09
N GLU A 69 -7.13 4.28 -18.17
CA GLU A 69 -7.54 3.84 -19.52
C GLU A 69 -6.58 2.78 -20.06
N GLU A 70 -5.28 2.99 -19.93
CA GLU A 70 -4.24 2.03 -20.35
C GLU A 70 -4.34 0.74 -19.53
N ALA A 71 -4.52 0.85 -18.21
CA ALA A 71 -4.69 -0.30 -17.33
C ALA A 71 -5.92 -1.15 -17.72
N LYS A 72 -7.02 -0.50 -18.09
CA LYS A 72 -8.25 -1.17 -18.55
C LYS A 72 -8.08 -1.78 -19.94
N ALA A 73 -7.31 -1.14 -20.82
CA ALA A 73 -7.05 -1.63 -22.18
C ALA A 73 -6.07 -2.82 -22.21
N ASN A 74 -5.09 -2.85 -21.28
CA ASN A 74 -4.09 -3.92 -21.19
C ASN A 74 -3.98 -4.47 -19.75
N PRO A 75 -4.98 -5.19 -19.26
CA PRO A 75 -5.01 -5.67 -17.88
C PRO A 75 -3.87 -6.66 -17.55
N ASP A 76 -3.33 -7.35 -18.55
CA ASP A 76 -2.29 -8.35 -18.33
C ASP A 76 -0.89 -7.74 -18.06
N ALA A 77 -0.69 -6.44 -18.27
CA ALA A 77 0.58 -5.77 -18.00
C ALA A 77 1.05 -5.98 -16.55
N VAL A 78 0.14 -5.88 -15.59
CA VAL A 78 0.43 -6.05 -14.15
C VAL A 78 0.30 -7.51 -13.67
N ALA A 79 -0.04 -8.45 -14.54
CA ALA A 79 -0.30 -9.84 -14.15
C ALA A 79 0.95 -10.52 -13.56
N GLY A 80 0.74 -11.44 -12.59
CA GLY A 80 1.79 -12.30 -12.05
C GLY A 80 2.84 -11.65 -11.13
N LYS A 81 2.73 -10.35 -10.83
CA LYS A 81 3.61 -9.68 -9.86
C LYS A 81 3.46 -10.27 -8.47
N SER A 82 4.57 -10.49 -7.78
CA SER A 82 4.57 -11.00 -6.40
C SER A 82 4.88 -9.89 -5.39
N ILE A 83 4.50 -10.11 -4.13
CA ILE A 83 4.81 -9.18 -3.03
C ILE A 83 6.32 -8.92 -2.96
N GLY A 84 7.15 -9.95 -3.11
CA GLY A 84 8.61 -9.83 -3.06
C GLY A 84 9.15 -8.99 -4.21
N GLN A 85 8.72 -9.26 -5.46
CA GLN A 85 9.13 -8.47 -6.63
C GLN A 85 8.81 -6.99 -6.46
N VAL A 86 7.60 -6.67 -5.97
CA VAL A 86 7.18 -5.29 -5.74
C VAL A 86 7.99 -4.66 -4.61
N ALA A 87 8.18 -5.36 -3.49
CA ALA A 87 9.01 -4.85 -2.38
C ALA A 87 10.46 -4.58 -2.80
N ASP A 88 11.05 -5.46 -3.63
CA ASP A 88 12.42 -5.31 -4.12
C ASP A 88 12.55 -4.14 -5.10
N HIS A 89 11.51 -3.88 -5.92
CA HIS A 89 11.44 -2.71 -6.78
C HIS A 89 11.44 -1.41 -5.97
N PHE A 90 10.53 -1.28 -4.98
CA PHE A 90 10.51 -0.11 -4.11
C PHE A 90 11.81 0.06 -3.31
N GLU A 91 12.44 -1.03 -2.86
CA GLU A 91 13.77 -0.97 -2.23
C GLU A 91 14.80 -0.40 -3.21
N THR A 92 14.75 -0.78 -4.50
CA THR A 92 15.67 -0.28 -5.53
C THR A 92 15.50 1.23 -5.75
N VAL A 93 14.25 1.73 -5.80
CA VAL A 93 13.95 3.16 -5.86
C VAL A 93 14.46 3.89 -4.63
N ILE A 94 14.12 3.40 -3.42
CA ILE A 94 14.47 4.05 -2.16
C ILE A 94 15.99 4.13 -1.94
N ARG A 95 16.74 3.10 -2.34
CA ARG A 95 18.21 3.07 -2.18
C ARG A 95 18.96 4.06 -3.07
N GLN A 96 18.29 4.68 -4.07
CA GLN A 96 18.87 5.75 -4.88
C GLN A 96 18.63 7.15 -4.28
N LEU A 97 17.83 7.25 -3.22
CA LEU A 97 17.66 8.49 -2.48
C LEU A 97 18.88 8.74 -1.57
N GLU A 98 19.39 9.96 -1.56
CA GLU A 98 20.49 10.37 -0.67
C GLU A 98 20.05 10.39 0.81
N ARG A 99 18.76 10.60 1.07
CA ARG A 99 18.18 10.60 2.41
C ARG A 99 17.10 9.52 2.51
N ARG A 100 17.04 8.81 3.64
CA ARG A 100 15.95 7.87 3.90
C ARG A 100 14.61 8.61 3.85
N PRO A 101 13.60 8.09 3.13
CA PRO A 101 12.29 8.72 3.05
C PRO A 101 11.41 8.39 4.25
N ALA A 102 10.32 9.16 4.42
CA ALA A 102 9.12 8.59 5.00
C ALA A 102 8.48 7.63 3.97
N ILE A 103 7.84 6.57 4.44
CA ILE A 103 7.07 5.67 3.55
C ILE A 103 5.62 5.66 4.02
N VAL A 104 4.70 5.97 3.10
CA VAL A 104 3.25 5.97 3.34
C VAL A 104 2.60 5.02 2.36
N GLY A 105 1.91 3.99 2.84
CA GLY A 105 1.29 3.02 1.95
C GLY A 105 -0.12 2.61 2.39
N HIS A 106 -0.95 2.28 1.41
CA HIS A 106 -2.34 1.88 1.61
C HIS A 106 -2.57 0.43 1.21
N SER A 107 -3.34 -0.32 1.99
CA SER A 107 -3.74 -1.69 1.68
C SER A 107 -2.53 -2.61 1.47
N PHE A 108 -2.33 -3.21 0.30
CA PHE A 108 -1.09 -3.93 -0.03
C PHE A 108 0.13 -3.01 -0.02
N GLY A 109 -0.02 -1.72 -0.39
CA GLY A 109 1.03 -0.71 -0.19
C GLY A 109 1.37 -0.52 1.29
N GLY A 110 0.39 -0.66 2.19
CA GLY A 110 0.62 -0.67 3.64
C GLY A 110 1.44 -1.88 4.10
N LEU A 111 1.16 -3.07 3.58
CA LEU A 111 1.99 -4.26 3.82
C LEU A 111 3.42 -4.06 3.30
N LEU A 112 3.58 -3.50 2.08
CA LEU A 112 4.88 -3.17 1.51
C LEU A 112 5.62 -2.16 2.39
N THR A 113 4.93 -1.15 2.90
CA THR A 113 5.47 -0.17 3.86
C THR A 113 6.03 -0.87 5.11
N GLU A 114 5.30 -1.82 5.70
CA GLU A 114 5.77 -2.59 6.85
C GLU A 114 6.98 -3.47 6.50
N ILE A 115 7.01 -4.09 5.31
CA ILE A 115 8.16 -4.87 4.81
C ILE A 115 9.40 -3.98 4.66
N LEU A 116 9.27 -2.83 3.99
CA LEU A 116 10.37 -1.90 3.73
C LEU A 116 10.87 -1.23 5.02
N ALA A 117 9.96 -0.91 5.94
CA ALA A 117 10.31 -0.46 7.28
C ALA A 117 11.13 -1.52 8.03
N GLY A 118 10.71 -2.79 8.00
CA GLY A 118 11.45 -3.91 8.56
C GLY A 118 12.85 -4.11 7.96
N ARG A 119 13.05 -3.70 6.70
CA ARG A 119 14.36 -3.66 6.01
C ARG A 119 15.20 -2.43 6.38
N GLY A 120 14.69 -1.51 7.24
CA GLY A 120 15.40 -0.31 7.68
C GLY A 120 15.47 0.81 6.63
N LEU A 121 14.53 0.87 5.70
CA LEU A 121 14.57 1.78 4.54
C LEU A 121 13.87 3.12 4.77
N ALA A 122 13.17 3.29 5.89
CA ALA A 122 12.42 4.51 6.20
C ALA A 122 12.95 5.20 7.48
N PHE A 123 12.87 6.53 7.54
CA PHE A 123 13.04 7.23 8.81
C PHE A 123 11.74 7.23 9.64
N ALA A 124 10.58 7.17 9.00
CA ALA A 124 9.25 6.99 9.60
C ALA A 124 8.32 6.30 8.60
N SER A 125 7.32 5.57 9.07
CA SER A 125 6.41 4.80 8.22
C SER A 125 4.96 4.97 8.64
N VAL A 126 4.05 5.03 7.66
CA VAL A 126 2.60 5.06 7.87
C VAL A 126 1.95 3.98 7.01
N ALA A 127 1.36 2.98 7.66
CA ALA A 127 0.65 1.90 6.99
C ALA A 127 -0.86 2.07 7.19
N ILE A 128 -1.57 2.41 6.12
CA ILE A 128 -3.01 2.71 6.12
C ILE A 128 -3.77 1.47 5.69
N SER A 129 -4.65 0.97 6.55
CA SER A 129 -5.41 -0.29 6.32
C SER A 129 -4.53 -1.40 5.72
N PRO A 130 -3.37 -1.74 6.34
CA PRO A 130 -2.39 -2.63 5.71
C PRO A 130 -2.92 -4.05 5.56
N ALA A 131 -2.67 -4.67 4.40
CA ALA A 131 -2.96 -6.09 4.19
C ALA A 131 -2.17 -6.96 5.19
N PRO A 132 -2.74 -8.10 5.63
CA PRO A 132 -2.13 -8.90 6.70
C PRO A 132 -0.85 -9.61 6.25
N PHE A 133 0.16 -9.61 7.12
CA PHE A 133 1.37 -10.42 6.96
C PHE A 133 1.32 -11.72 7.78
N ARG A 134 2.27 -12.62 7.54
CA ARG A 134 2.38 -13.89 8.25
C ARG A 134 2.39 -13.72 9.77
N GLY A 135 1.47 -14.41 10.43
CA GLY A 135 1.25 -14.35 11.87
C GLY A 135 0.11 -13.41 12.28
N VAL A 136 -0.48 -12.64 11.38
CA VAL A 136 -1.77 -11.98 11.57
C VAL A 136 -2.84 -13.01 11.25
N LEU A 137 -3.60 -13.43 12.27
CA LEU A 137 -4.53 -14.58 12.15
C LEU A 137 -5.98 -14.23 11.86
N PRO A 138 -6.53 -13.06 12.27
CA PRO A 138 -7.93 -12.78 12.02
C PRO A 138 -8.28 -12.84 10.54
N LEU A 139 -9.40 -13.51 10.25
CA LEU A 139 -9.95 -13.65 8.88
C LEU A 139 -11.46 -13.33 8.90
N PRO A 140 -11.84 -12.06 9.06
CA PRO A 140 -13.25 -11.65 9.08
C PRO A 140 -13.99 -12.00 7.81
N ILE A 141 -15.30 -12.28 7.92
CA ILE A 141 -16.14 -12.64 6.77
C ILE A 141 -16.16 -11.53 5.72
N SER A 142 -16.16 -10.26 6.14
CA SER A 142 -16.10 -9.12 5.21
C SER A 142 -14.81 -9.12 4.38
N ALA A 143 -13.66 -9.41 4.98
CA ALA A 143 -12.39 -9.52 4.26
C ALA A 143 -12.40 -10.70 3.26
N LEU A 144 -12.95 -11.85 3.66
CA LEU A 144 -13.14 -13.00 2.76
C LEU A 144 -14.03 -12.64 1.56
N ARG A 145 -15.13 -11.92 1.80
CA ARG A 145 -16.03 -11.47 0.74
C ARG A 145 -15.32 -10.46 -0.18
N SER A 146 -14.56 -9.51 0.34
CA SER A 146 -13.76 -8.55 -0.45
C SER A 146 -12.71 -9.26 -1.33
N GLY A 147 -12.05 -10.30 -0.82
CA GLY A 147 -11.04 -11.07 -1.55
C GLY A 147 -11.63 -12.13 -2.51
N SER A 148 -12.91 -12.48 -2.36
CA SER A 148 -13.52 -13.58 -3.11
C SER A 148 -13.51 -13.43 -4.63
N PRO A 149 -13.63 -12.23 -5.25
CA PRO A 149 -13.52 -12.08 -6.70
C PRO A 149 -12.23 -12.65 -7.28
N VAL A 150 -11.14 -12.58 -6.51
CA VAL A 150 -9.85 -13.13 -6.91
C VAL A 150 -9.68 -14.58 -6.44
N LEU A 151 -9.87 -14.81 -5.13
CA LEU A 151 -9.50 -16.07 -4.46
C LEU A 151 -10.40 -17.26 -4.84
N SER A 152 -11.64 -17.02 -5.30
CA SER A 152 -12.56 -18.10 -5.70
C SER A 152 -12.14 -18.86 -6.95
N LYS A 153 -11.22 -18.31 -7.74
CA LYS A 153 -10.74 -18.91 -9.00
C LYS A 153 -9.22 -19.09 -8.96
N PRO A 154 -8.69 -20.30 -8.75
CA PRO A 154 -7.24 -20.54 -8.66
C PRO A 154 -6.43 -20.00 -9.87
N GLY A 155 -7.03 -19.99 -11.07
CA GLY A 155 -6.41 -19.44 -12.28
C GLY A 155 -6.09 -17.93 -12.19
N ASN A 156 -6.76 -17.20 -11.30
CA ASN A 156 -6.50 -15.78 -11.06
C ASN A 156 -5.11 -15.52 -10.44
N TYR A 157 -4.47 -16.54 -9.89
CA TYR A 157 -3.08 -16.42 -9.40
C TYR A 157 -2.12 -15.85 -10.46
N LYS A 158 -2.35 -16.16 -11.74
CA LYS A 158 -1.50 -15.73 -12.86
C LYS A 158 -2.09 -14.58 -13.68
N LYS A 159 -3.20 -14.01 -13.26
CA LYS A 159 -3.94 -13.00 -14.02
C LYS A 159 -4.02 -11.68 -13.26
N ALA A 160 -4.29 -10.60 -13.98
CA ALA A 160 -4.87 -9.41 -13.40
C ALA A 160 -6.40 -9.54 -13.39
N VAL A 161 -7.02 -9.11 -12.30
CA VAL A 161 -8.45 -9.28 -12.05
C VAL A 161 -9.07 -7.91 -11.78
N PRO A 162 -9.98 -7.43 -12.63
CA PRO A 162 -10.77 -6.24 -12.35
C PRO A 162 -11.87 -6.56 -11.33
N LEU A 163 -12.30 -5.56 -10.57
CA LEU A 163 -13.52 -5.62 -9.79
C LEU A 163 -14.70 -5.08 -10.61
N THR A 164 -15.87 -5.68 -10.45
CA THR A 164 -17.11 -5.03 -10.88
C THR A 164 -17.42 -3.85 -9.96
N TYR A 165 -18.33 -2.96 -10.40
CA TYR A 165 -18.77 -1.84 -9.55
C TYR A 165 -19.27 -2.32 -8.18
N ASP A 166 -20.14 -3.32 -8.13
CA ASP A 166 -20.68 -3.87 -6.87
C ASP A 166 -19.58 -4.42 -5.95
N GLN A 167 -18.57 -5.07 -6.54
CA GLN A 167 -17.42 -5.59 -5.80
C GLN A 167 -16.56 -4.45 -5.24
N PHE A 168 -16.29 -3.43 -6.04
CA PHE A 168 -15.56 -2.23 -5.61
C PHE A 168 -16.36 -1.45 -4.56
N ARG A 169 -17.66 -1.25 -4.79
CA ARG A 169 -18.58 -0.61 -3.85
C ARG A 169 -18.56 -1.31 -2.49
N TYR A 170 -18.58 -2.63 -2.46
CA TYR A 170 -18.49 -3.40 -1.23
C TYR A 170 -17.12 -3.31 -0.57
N ALA A 171 -16.03 -3.49 -1.34
CA ALA A 171 -14.68 -3.65 -0.81
C ALA A 171 -14.03 -2.31 -0.43
N PHE A 172 -14.22 -1.26 -1.23
CA PHE A 172 -13.56 0.03 -1.08
C PHE A 172 -14.52 1.12 -0.61
N ALA A 173 -15.64 1.29 -1.29
CA ALA A 173 -16.50 2.47 -1.23
C ALA A 173 -17.78 2.26 -0.40
N ASN A 174 -17.76 1.33 0.56
CA ASN A 174 -18.93 1.00 1.37
C ASN A 174 -19.35 2.08 2.36
N ALA A 175 -18.48 3.04 2.67
CA ALA A 175 -18.71 4.09 3.66
C ALA A 175 -18.95 5.48 3.05
N VAL A 176 -19.05 5.57 1.72
CA VAL A 176 -19.40 6.81 0.99
C VAL A 176 -20.75 6.63 0.31
N ASP A 177 -21.34 7.75 -0.16
CA ASP A 177 -22.60 7.67 -0.90
C ASP A 177 -22.44 7.03 -2.30
N GLU A 178 -23.55 6.84 -2.99
CA GLU A 178 -23.56 6.14 -4.28
C GLU A 178 -22.89 6.95 -5.39
N GLU A 179 -23.06 8.27 -5.37
CA GLU A 179 -22.48 9.17 -6.37
C GLU A 179 -20.95 9.18 -6.24
N GLU A 180 -20.45 9.32 -5.02
CA GLU A 180 -19.03 9.28 -4.75
C GLU A 180 -18.44 7.90 -5.06
N ALA A 181 -19.10 6.81 -4.67
CA ALA A 181 -18.64 5.46 -4.96
C ALA A 181 -18.49 5.21 -6.45
N LYS A 182 -19.45 5.68 -7.26
CA LYS A 182 -19.40 5.56 -8.72
C LYS A 182 -18.28 6.39 -9.30
N ARG A 183 -18.10 7.63 -8.86
CA ARG A 183 -16.99 8.50 -9.27
C ARG A 183 -15.63 7.84 -8.99
N LEU A 184 -15.44 7.31 -7.78
CA LEU A 184 -14.18 6.63 -7.41
C LEU A 184 -13.93 5.38 -8.27
N TYR A 185 -14.97 4.59 -8.54
CA TYR A 185 -14.84 3.42 -9.40
C TYR A 185 -14.43 3.79 -10.83
N ASP A 186 -15.10 4.79 -11.40
CA ASP A 186 -14.86 5.19 -12.79
C ASP A 186 -13.44 5.80 -12.96
N SER A 187 -12.98 6.60 -11.97
CA SER A 187 -11.74 7.36 -12.05
C SER A 187 -10.49 6.65 -11.50
N CYS A 188 -10.64 5.65 -10.61
CA CYS A 188 -9.49 5.05 -9.93
C CYS A 188 -9.36 3.54 -10.12
N ALA A 189 -10.49 2.81 -10.33
CA ALA A 189 -10.43 1.35 -10.33
C ALA A 189 -9.77 0.77 -11.58
N VAL A 190 -8.71 -0.03 -11.35
CA VAL A 190 -7.95 -0.73 -12.40
C VAL A 190 -7.88 -2.23 -12.10
N PRO A 191 -7.58 -3.09 -13.08
CA PRO A 191 -7.26 -4.49 -12.83
C PRO A 191 -6.02 -4.61 -11.94
N ALA A 192 -5.99 -5.60 -11.05
CA ALA A 192 -4.86 -5.84 -10.15
C ALA A 192 -4.33 -7.27 -10.22
N PRO A 193 -3.03 -7.51 -10.01
CA PRO A 193 -2.46 -8.85 -9.99
C PRO A 193 -3.09 -9.70 -8.89
N GLY A 194 -3.53 -10.91 -9.24
CA GLY A 194 -4.12 -11.82 -8.26
C GLY A 194 -3.11 -12.44 -7.31
N LYS A 195 -1.86 -12.65 -7.76
CA LYS A 195 -0.82 -13.37 -7.02
C LYS A 195 -0.57 -12.82 -5.60
N PRO A 196 -0.47 -11.49 -5.34
CA PRO A 196 -0.27 -10.96 -3.99
C PRO A 196 -1.40 -11.36 -3.03
N LEU A 197 -2.65 -11.39 -3.51
CA LEU A 197 -3.78 -11.75 -2.68
C LEU A 197 -3.73 -13.24 -2.26
N PHE A 198 -3.36 -14.14 -3.18
CA PHE A 198 -3.11 -15.55 -2.86
C PHE A 198 -1.94 -15.71 -1.89
N GLN A 199 -0.86 -14.96 -2.07
CA GLN A 199 0.30 -14.98 -1.17
C GLN A 199 -0.07 -14.54 0.26
N ALA A 200 -0.85 -13.46 0.40
CA ALA A 200 -1.33 -12.99 1.70
C ALA A 200 -2.31 -14.00 2.33
N ALA A 201 -3.26 -14.53 1.56
CA ALA A 201 -4.25 -15.51 2.04
C ALA A 201 -3.60 -16.80 2.57
N THR A 202 -2.50 -17.24 1.96
CA THR A 202 -1.77 -18.45 2.35
C THR A 202 -0.54 -18.19 3.23
N ALA A 203 -0.28 -16.94 3.61
CA ALA A 203 0.94 -16.55 4.33
C ALA A 203 1.17 -17.34 5.63
N ASN A 204 0.11 -17.63 6.36
CA ASN A 204 0.19 -18.38 7.60
C ASN A 204 0.48 -19.88 7.42
N LEU A 205 0.26 -20.41 6.23
CA LEU A 205 0.51 -21.81 5.88
C LEU A 205 1.87 -22.02 5.20
N ASN A 206 2.48 -20.94 4.70
CA ASN A 206 3.74 -20.96 3.97
C ASN A 206 4.90 -20.35 4.79
N PRO A 207 5.86 -21.14 5.29
CA PRO A 207 6.99 -20.61 6.04
C PRO A 207 7.95 -19.73 5.21
N TRP A 208 7.93 -19.87 3.88
CA TRP A 208 8.75 -19.10 2.94
C TRP A 208 7.97 -17.96 2.25
N THR A 209 6.83 -17.58 2.83
CA THR A 209 5.99 -16.52 2.27
C THR A 209 6.74 -15.20 2.12
N GLU A 210 6.49 -14.49 1.01
CA GLU A 210 6.96 -13.13 0.80
C GLU A 210 6.16 -12.10 1.64
N ALA A 211 4.92 -12.44 2.04
CA ALA A 211 4.11 -11.63 2.97
C ALA A 211 4.63 -11.79 4.42
N LYS A 212 5.90 -11.47 4.65
CA LYS A 212 6.58 -11.55 5.95
C LYS A 212 7.23 -10.22 6.28
N VAL A 213 6.96 -9.75 7.49
CA VAL A 213 7.52 -8.50 8.03
C VAL A 213 8.51 -8.82 9.15
N ASP A 214 9.67 -8.18 9.16
CA ASP A 214 10.58 -8.20 10.31
C ASP A 214 10.15 -7.16 11.35
N THR A 215 9.18 -7.54 12.16
CA THR A 215 8.66 -6.69 13.24
C THR A 215 9.65 -6.44 14.37
N LYS A 216 10.81 -7.12 14.36
CA LYS A 216 11.84 -7.01 15.40
C LYS A 216 13.05 -6.17 14.99
N SER A 217 13.13 -5.79 13.72
CA SER A 217 14.20 -4.94 13.20
C SER A 217 14.35 -3.66 14.04
N LEU A 218 15.55 -3.40 14.54
CA LEU A 218 15.85 -2.18 15.30
C LEU A 218 15.90 -0.95 14.39
N ASP A 219 16.14 -1.15 13.10
CA ASP A 219 16.21 -0.10 12.07
C ASP A 219 14.84 0.25 11.47
N ARG A 220 13.76 -0.40 11.93
CA ARG A 220 12.40 -0.19 11.42
C ARG A 220 11.95 1.29 11.48
N GLY A 221 12.44 2.05 12.45
CA GLY A 221 11.96 3.39 12.72
C GLY A 221 10.56 3.44 13.35
N PRO A 222 10.00 4.65 13.55
CA PRO A 222 8.63 4.87 13.98
C PRO A 222 7.61 4.35 12.95
N LEU A 223 6.49 3.79 13.43
CA LEU A 223 5.39 3.28 12.61
C LEU A 223 4.04 3.75 13.14
N LEU A 224 3.24 4.35 12.26
CA LEU A 224 1.82 4.62 12.47
C LEU A 224 1.00 3.61 11.67
N LEU A 225 0.04 2.97 12.32
CA LEU A 225 -1.02 2.21 11.68
C LEU A 225 -2.31 3.04 11.70
N VAL A 226 -2.95 3.19 10.55
CA VAL A 226 -4.25 3.87 10.42
C VAL A 226 -5.26 2.89 9.84
N TYR A 227 -6.52 2.95 10.28
CA TYR A 227 -7.58 2.12 9.70
C TYR A 227 -8.95 2.79 9.75
N GLY A 228 -9.80 2.44 8.79
CA GLY A 228 -11.19 2.87 8.75
C GLY A 228 -12.08 2.00 9.66
N GLU A 229 -12.96 2.63 10.44
CA GLU A 229 -13.89 1.92 11.33
C GLU A 229 -14.80 0.96 10.57
N GLN A 230 -15.21 1.33 9.36
CA GLN A 230 -16.16 0.58 8.51
C GLN A 230 -15.47 -0.19 7.38
N ASP A 231 -14.15 -0.36 7.43
CA ASP A 231 -13.39 -1.06 6.41
C ASP A 231 -13.79 -2.53 6.29
N HIS A 232 -14.30 -2.93 5.13
CA HIS A 232 -14.69 -4.31 4.82
C HIS A 232 -13.51 -5.17 4.35
N THR A 233 -12.50 -4.55 3.75
CA THR A 233 -11.36 -5.27 3.14
C THR A 233 -10.28 -5.58 4.17
N VAL A 234 -9.91 -4.59 4.99
CA VAL A 234 -8.98 -4.76 6.10
C VAL A 234 -9.64 -4.32 7.40
N PRO A 235 -10.61 -5.10 7.92
CA PRO A 235 -11.34 -4.74 9.13
C PRO A 235 -10.45 -4.55 10.35
N ARG A 236 -10.94 -3.76 11.29
CA ARG A 236 -10.32 -3.46 12.59
C ARG A 236 -9.60 -4.64 13.26
N ALA A 237 -10.17 -5.86 13.16
CA ALA A 237 -9.58 -7.04 13.78
C ALA A 237 -8.20 -7.40 13.19
N ILE A 238 -8.03 -7.23 11.87
CA ILE A 238 -6.76 -7.44 11.17
C ILE A 238 -5.75 -6.40 11.64
N VAL A 239 -6.09 -5.11 11.56
CA VAL A 239 -5.15 -4.02 11.91
C VAL A 239 -4.76 -4.06 13.39
N LYS A 240 -5.69 -4.37 14.30
CA LYS A 240 -5.36 -4.56 15.71
C LYS A 240 -4.45 -5.75 15.97
N ALA A 241 -4.58 -6.84 15.20
CA ALA A 241 -3.67 -7.97 15.29
C ALA A 241 -2.28 -7.62 14.74
N THR A 242 -2.20 -6.88 13.65
CA THR A 242 -0.97 -6.28 13.11
C THR A 242 -0.31 -5.39 14.16
N PHE A 243 -1.03 -4.42 14.71
CA PHE A 243 -0.54 -3.54 15.76
C PHE A 243 -0.01 -4.30 16.98
N LYS A 244 -0.70 -5.35 17.42
CA LYS A 244 -0.24 -6.19 18.54
C LYS A 244 1.12 -6.84 18.30
N LYS A 245 1.49 -7.07 17.03
CA LYS A 245 2.81 -7.60 16.66
C LYS A 245 3.83 -6.49 16.56
N GLU A 246 3.50 -5.43 15.86
CA GLU A 246 4.37 -4.29 15.59
C GLU A 246 4.76 -3.53 16.87
N LYS A 247 3.84 -3.33 17.81
CA LYS A 247 4.11 -2.64 19.08
C LYS A 247 5.08 -3.35 20.02
N LYS A 248 5.52 -4.57 19.68
CA LYS A 248 6.59 -5.26 20.41
C LYS A 248 7.97 -4.75 20.04
N ASN A 249 8.08 -4.00 18.96
CA ASN A 249 9.29 -3.29 18.60
C ASN A 249 9.57 -2.18 19.61
N LYS A 250 10.86 -1.84 19.81
CA LYS A 250 11.28 -0.77 20.73
C LYS A 250 10.99 0.63 20.19
N ASN A 251 10.90 0.77 18.85
CA ASN A 251 10.57 2.04 18.20
C ASN A 251 9.09 2.39 18.40
N VAL A 252 8.77 3.67 18.33
CA VAL A 252 7.41 4.18 18.42
C VAL A 252 6.48 3.41 17.48
N THR A 253 5.35 2.97 17.99
CA THR A 253 4.30 2.31 17.22
C THR A 253 2.95 2.82 17.71
N GLU A 254 2.22 3.50 16.84
CA GLU A 254 0.93 4.14 17.12
C GLU A 254 -0.18 3.53 16.26
N LEU A 255 -1.42 3.67 16.71
CA LEU A 255 -2.61 3.18 16.03
C LEU A 255 -3.70 4.25 16.08
N VAL A 256 -4.23 4.62 14.92
CA VAL A 256 -5.33 5.58 14.78
C VAL A 256 -6.51 4.96 14.05
N GLU A 257 -7.72 5.17 14.57
CA GLU A 257 -8.99 4.78 13.95
C GLU A 257 -9.64 6.00 13.29
N MET A 258 -9.96 5.87 12.01
CA MET A 258 -10.74 6.87 11.27
C MET A 258 -12.22 6.51 11.35
N LYS A 259 -12.99 7.32 12.10
CA LYS A 259 -14.41 7.09 12.34
C LYS A 259 -15.25 7.26 11.07
N GLY A 260 -16.20 6.35 10.88
CA GLY A 260 -17.09 6.37 9.72
C GLY A 260 -16.42 6.09 8.37
N ARG A 261 -15.14 5.73 8.34
CA ARG A 261 -14.39 5.56 7.08
C ARG A 261 -14.29 4.09 6.66
N GLY A 262 -14.38 3.86 5.34
CA GLY A 262 -14.17 2.57 4.71
C GLY A 262 -12.75 2.36 4.20
N HIS A 263 -12.58 1.42 3.26
CA HIS A 263 -11.26 1.12 2.69
C HIS A 263 -10.75 2.20 1.72
N ALA A 264 -11.66 2.99 1.12
CA ALA A 264 -11.30 4.10 0.21
C ALA A 264 -10.75 5.34 0.92
N LEU A 265 -10.46 5.29 2.21
CA LEU A 265 -10.11 6.43 3.07
C LEU A 265 -8.90 7.27 2.58
N THR A 266 -8.12 6.78 1.61
CA THR A 266 -7.02 7.54 0.99
C THR A 266 -7.43 8.30 -0.26
N ILE A 267 -8.60 7.98 -0.85
CA ILE A 267 -9.07 8.53 -2.12
C ILE A 267 -10.49 9.11 -2.06
N ASP A 268 -11.25 8.85 -0.99
CA ASP A 268 -12.60 9.39 -0.81
C ASP A 268 -12.56 10.88 -0.40
N SER A 269 -13.70 11.54 -0.36
CA SER A 269 -13.84 12.98 -0.07
C SER A 269 -13.23 13.42 1.27
N GLY A 270 -13.00 12.51 2.21
CA GLY A 270 -12.36 12.82 3.50
C GLY A 270 -10.88 12.45 3.56
N TRP A 271 -10.20 12.16 2.44
CA TRP A 271 -8.79 11.74 2.40
C TRP A 271 -7.85 12.69 3.16
N GLN A 272 -8.19 13.99 3.20
CA GLN A 272 -7.33 15.01 3.80
C GLN A 272 -7.14 14.81 5.31
N GLU A 273 -8.18 14.39 6.04
CA GLU A 273 -8.06 14.05 7.48
C GLU A 273 -7.03 12.93 7.72
N VAL A 274 -7.03 11.95 6.84
CA VAL A 274 -6.07 10.84 6.91
C VAL A 274 -4.66 11.33 6.56
N ALA A 275 -4.54 12.19 5.55
CA ALA A 275 -3.28 12.80 5.14
C ALA A 275 -2.68 13.69 6.24
N ASP A 276 -3.49 14.52 6.89
CA ASP A 276 -3.08 15.36 8.02
C ASP A 276 -2.57 14.52 9.20
N THR A 277 -3.25 13.40 9.48
CA THR A 277 -2.83 12.46 10.53
C THR A 277 -1.47 11.83 10.19
N ALA A 278 -1.27 11.40 8.96
CA ALA A 278 -0.01 10.84 8.49
C ALA A 278 1.11 11.88 8.52
N LEU A 279 0.85 13.07 8.01
CA LEU A 279 1.80 14.19 7.97
C LEU A 279 2.23 14.63 9.37
N ALA A 280 1.27 14.78 10.29
CA ALA A 280 1.56 15.15 11.68
C ALA A 280 2.46 14.11 12.37
N PHE A 281 2.24 12.82 12.09
CA PHE A 281 3.09 11.75 12.61
C PHE A 281 4.50 11.84 12.02
N VAL A 282 4.63 11.94 10.70
CA VAL A 282 5.92 11.96 10.00
C VAL A 282 6.77 13.17 10.43
N LYS A 283 6.17 14.35 10.55
CA LYS A 283 6.84 15.60 10.99
C LYS A 283 7.53 15.51 12.35
N ARG A 284 7.17 14.58 13.19
CA ARG A 284 7.78 14.38 14.52
C ARG A 284 9.20 13.79 14.45
N PHE A 285 9.59 13.25 13.29
CA PHE A 285 10.81 12.47 13.12
C PHE A 285 11.73 12.97 11.99
N VAL A 286 11.40 14.10 11.39
CA VAL A 286 12.24 14.77 10.35
C VAL A 286 13.41 15.47 10.99
#